data_52ea785d1e2a65d7c91582ea27b310d5
#
_entry.id   52ea785d1e2a65d7c91582ea27b310d5
#
_cell.length_a   1.000
_cell.length_b   1.000
_cell.length_c   1.000
_cell.angle_alpha   90.00
_cell.angle_beta   90.00
_cell.angle_gamma   90.00
#
_symmetry.space_group_name_H-M   'P 1'
#
loop_
_entity.id
_entity.type
_entity.pdbx_description
1 polymer ?
#
loop_
_entity_poly.entity_id
_entity_poly.type
_entity_poly.pdbx_seq_one_letter_code
_entity_poly.pdbx_strand_id
1 'polypeptide(L)'
;MLHFNQFVILSAELSHLTPQENEIRTNQLQLMLTKLGFKPTEMIGRYKGDQETSFFVPTTRNDDIERLEFIAFDRFNQESILVQYSDGHSRLHYPNYIEHIGKVREITRQEAFKRDAYTFYPKLGKYYAAI
;
A
#
# COMPACT_ATOMS: atom_id res chain seq x y z
N MET A 1 1.84 -5.69 -14.33
CA MET A 1 0.76 -5.21 -13.46
C MET A 1 1.06 -3.84 -12.87
N LEU A 2 2.17 -3.62 -12.23
CA LEU A 2 2.56 -2.30 -11.72
C LEU A 2 3.17 -1.45 -12.84
N HIS A 3 2.37 -1.17 -13.86
CA HIS A 3 2.80 -0.41 -15.04
C HIS A 3 2.59 1.10 -14.87
N PHE A 4 1.97 1.50 -13.77
CA PHE A 4 1.70 2.91 -13.49
C PHE A 4 2.97 3.57 -12.97
N ASN A 5 3.26 4.76 -13.48
CA ASN A 5 4.44 5.51 -13.06
C ASN A 5 4.33 6.01 -11.62
N GLN A 6 3.12 6.34 -11.17
CA GLN A 6 2.88 6.88 -9.84
C GLN A 6 1.72 6.12 -9.19
N PHE A 7 1.94 5.69 -7.94
CA PHE A 7 0.91 4.98 -7.19
C PHE A 7 1.16 5.06 -5.69
N VAL A 8 0.11 4.73 -4.92
CA VAL A 8 0.19 4.61 -3.47
C VAL A 8 -0.30 3.22 -3.08
N ILE A 9 0.35 2.63 -2.08
CA ILE A 9 -0.14 1.41 -1.41
C ILE A 9 -0.43 1.78 0.03
N LEU A 10 -1.66 1.57 0.45
CA LEU A 10 -2.12 1.92 1.79
C LEU A 10 -3.08 0.88 2.34
N SER A 11 -3.20 0.83 3.67
CA SER A 11 -4.07 -0.08 4.39
C SER A 11 -4.98 0.68 5.34
N ALA A 12 -5.98 0.01 5.89
CA ALA A 12 -6.81 0.51 6.97
C ALA A 12 -6.67 -0.36 8.24
N GLU A 13 -5.87 -1.43 8.18
CA GLU A 13 -5.73 -2.36 9.30
C GLU A 13 -4.85 -1.79 10.40
N LEU A 14 -5.17 -2.16 11.64
CA LEU A 14 -4.35 -1.85 12.81
C LEU A 14 -4.07 -3.16 13.54
N SER A 15 -2.81 -3.37 13.93
CA SER A 15 -2.36 -4.64 14.50
C SER A 15 -3.03 -5.03 15.81
N HIS A 16 -3.52 -4.05 16.57
CA HIS A 16 -4.18 -4.30 17.86
C HIS A 16 -5.68 -4.58 17.76
N LEU A 17 -6.26 -4.47 16.56
CA LEU A 17 -7.68 -4.74 16.34
C LEU A 17 -7.91 -6.20 15.96
N THR A 18 -9.15 -6.66 16.12
CA THR A 18 -9.56 -8.00 15.72
C THR A 18 -9.64 -8.11 14.20
N PRO A 19 -9.58 -9.34 13.63
CA PRO A 19 -9.80 -9.53 12.20
C PRO A 19 -11.12 -8.94 11.72
N GLN A 20 -12.19 -9.05 12.48
CA GLN A 20 -13.50 -8.52 12.13
C GLN A 20 -13.50 -6.99 12.09
N GLU A 21 -12.88 -6.34 13.06
CA GLU A 21 -12.73 -4.89 13.09
C GLU A 21 -11.92 -4.40 11.89
N ASN A 22 -10.83 -5.08 11.58
CA ASN A 22 -9.98 -4.75 10.43
C ASN A 22 -10.70 -4.95 9.10
N GLU A 23 -11.55 -5.98 9.00
CA GLU A 23 -12.36 -6.19 7.80
C GLU A 23 -13.32 -5.03 7.55
N ILE A 24 -13.97 -4.53 8.60
CA ILE A 24 -14.86 -3.37 8.52
C ILE A 24 -14.07 -2.14 8.03
N ARG A 25 -12.92 -1.90 8.61
CA ARG A 25 -12.06 -0.76 8.23
C ARG A 25 -11.58 -0.87 6.78
N THR A 26 -11.19 -2.06 6.35
CA THR A 26 -10.78 -2.33 4.96
C THR A 26 -11.90 -2.03 3.99
N ASN A 27 -13.12 -2.47 4.29
CA ASN A 27 -14.29 -2.19 3.47
C ASN A 27 -14.62 -0.69 3.41
N GLN A 28 -14.48 0.01 4.53
CA GLN A 28 -14.67 1.46 4.60
C GLN A 28 -13.65 2.19 3.72
N LEU A 29 -12.39 1.78 3.78
CA LEU A 29 -11.34 2.38 2.95
C LEU A 29 -11.62 2.17 1.47
N GLN A 30 -11.97 0.95 1.07
CA GLN A 30 -12.30 0.65 -0.32
C GLN A 30 -13.45 1.50 -0.85
N LEU A 31 -14.52 1.63 -0.07
CA LEU A 31 -15.65 2.47 -0.43
C LEU A 31 -15.25 3.94 -0.57
N MET A 32 -14.46 4.45 0.37
CA MET A 32 -14.02 5.84 0.35
C MET A 32 -13.16 6.13 -0.88
N LEU A 33 -12.20 5.25 -1.19
CA LEU A 33 -11.34 5.39 -2.37
C LEU A 33 -12.16 5.38 -3.65
N THR A 34 -13.10 4.46 -3.77
CA THR A 34 -13.96 4.34 -4.95
C THR A 34 -14.84 5.57 -5.12
N LYS A 35 -15.41 6.10 -4.05
CA LYS A 35 -16.25 7.30 -4.09
C LYS A 35 -15.46 8.54 -4.51
N LEU A 36 -14.18 8.59 -4.21
CA LEU A 36 -13.31 9.70 -4.59
C LEU A 36 -12.78 9.57 -6.03
N GLY A 37 -13.15 8.50 -6.73
CA GLY A 37 -12.77 8.29 -8.12
C GLY A 37 -11.49 7.50 -8.30
N PHE A 38 -10.88 7.00 -7.22
CA PHE A 38 -9.71 6.12 -7.32
C PHE A 38 -10.14 4.71 -7.73
N LYS A 39 -9.17 3.95 -8.25
CA LYS A 39 -9.39 2.55 -8.66
C LYS A 39 -8.46 1.64 -7.84
N PRO A 40 -8.86 1.31 -6.61
CA PRO A 40 -8.02 0.48 -5.74
C PRO A 40 -8.01 -0.97 -6.20
N THR A 41 -6.85 -1.60 -6.10
CA THR A 41 -6.67 -3.04 -6.29
C THR A 41 -6.20 -3.64 -4.99
N GLU A 42 -6.90 -4.68 -4.52
CA GLU A 42 -6.56 -5.34 -3.27
C GLU A 42 -5.25 -6.12 -3.40
N MET A 43 -4.40 -5.95 -2.41
CA MET A 43 -3.09 -6.60 -2.28
C MET A 43 -2.95 -7.18 -0.88
N ILE A 44 -2.02 -8.11 -0.72
CA ILE A 44 -1.66 -8.65 0.59
C ILE A 44 -0.22 -8.24 0.88
N GLY A 45 -0.05 -7.43 1.92
CA GLY A 45 1.27 -7.03 2.39
C GLY A 45 1.77 -7.97 3.48
N ARG A 46 3.07 -8.20 3.51
CA ARG A 46 3.76 -8.93 4.58
C ARG A 46 4.92 -8.11 5.11
N TYR A 47 5.02 -8.05 6.43
CA TYR A 47 6.14 -7.37 7.09
C TYR A 47 6.47 -8.11 8.38
N LYS A 48 7.67 -8.70 8.44
CA LYS A 48 8.16 -9.48 9.60
C LYS A 48 7.17 -10.55 10.06
N GLY A 49 6.55 -11.24 9.09
CA GLY A 49 5.59 -12.31 9.36
C GLY A 49 4.14 -11.86 9.53
N ASP A 50 3.88 -10.58 9.74
CA ASP A 50 2.53 -10.05 9.85
C ASP A 50 1.93 -9.80 8.47
N GLN A 51 0.70 -10.25 8.28
CA GLN A 51 -0.02 -10.11 7.03
C GLN A 51 -1.07 -9.01 7.15
N GLU A 52 -1.22 -8.22 6.10
CA GLU A 52 -2.13 -7.07 6.08
C GLU A 52 -2.76 -6.94 4.69
N THR A 53 -4.09 -6.70 4.65
CA THR A 53 -4.75 -6.32 3.41
C THR A 53 -4.45 -4.85 3.12
N SER A 54 -4.02 -4.57 1.91
CA SER A 54 -3.74 -3.21 1.45
C SER A 54 -4.33 -2.97 0.07
N PHE A 55 -4.29 -1.71 -0.38
CA PHE A 55 -4.78 -1.34 -1.70
C PHE A 55 -3.68 -0.65 -2.48
N PHE A 56 -3.49 -1.12 -3.71
CA PHE A 56 -2.70 -0.45 -4.73
C PHE A 56 -3.60 0.55 -5.44
N VAL A 57 -3.21 1.82 -5.41
CA VAL A 57 -4.02 2.93 -5.94
C VAL A 57 -3.19 3.72 -6.94
N PRO A 58 -3.44 3.59 -8.26
CA PRO A 58 -2.80 4.44 -9.25
C PRO A 58 -3.20 5.90 -9.03
N THR A 59 -2.23 6.79 -9.19
CA THR A 59 -2.45 8.23 -9.09
C THR A 59 -1.91 8.92 -10.35
N THR A 60 -2.43 10.10 -10.66
CA THR A 60 -2.00 10.89 -11.81
C THR A 60 -1.42 12.24 -11.40
N ARG A 61 -1.69 12.69 -10.17
CA ARG A 61 -1.33 14.03 -9.69
C ARG A 61 -0.72 13.94 -8.30
N ASN A 62 0.12 14.91 -7.95
CA ASN A 62 0.73 14.95 -6.62
C ASN A 62 -0.28 15.24 -5.51
N ASP A 63 -1.34 16.00 -5.79
CA ASP A 63 -2.39 16.23 -4.81
C ASP A 63 -3.23 14.96 -4.54
N ASP A 64 -3.23 13.98 -5.42
CA ASP A 64 -3.79 12.66 -5.12
C ASP A 64 -3.03 12.01 -3.95
N ILE A 65 -1.71 12.15 -3.95
CA ILE A 65 -0.89 11.61 -2.86
C ILE A 65 -1.27 12.28 -1.53
N GLU A 66 -1.41 13.60 -1.51
CA GLU A 66 -1.81 14.34 -0.31
C GLU A 66 -3.18 13.90 0.20
N ARG A 67 -4.13 13.67 -0.70
CA ARG A 67 -5.47 13.18 -0.35
C ARG A 67 -5.40 11.78 0.27
N LEU A 68 -4.58 10.90 -0.29
CA LEU A 68 -4.40 9.54 0.22
C LEU A 68 -3.66 9.53 1.56
N GLU A 69 -2.70 10.43 1.74
CA GLU A 69 -2.05 10.63 3.04
C GLU A 69 -3.05 11.04 4.12
N PHE A 70 -3.90 12.00 3.80
CA PHE A 70 -4.95 12.46 4.73
C PHE A 70 -5.87 11.29 5.12
N ILE A 71 -6.31 10.50 4.14
CA ILE A 71 -7.17 9.34 4.40
C ILE A 71 -6.45 8.34 5.30
N ALA A 72 -5.22 7.97 4.97
CA ALA A 72 -4.47 6.96 5.71
C ALA A 72 -4.16 7.43 7.14
N PHE A 73 -3.65 8.64 7.30
CA PHE A 73 -3.17 9.12 8.60
C PHE A 73 -4.29 9.64 9.49
N ASP A 74 -5.19 10.46 8.95
CA ASP A 74 -6.22 11.11 9.75
C ASP A 74 -7.47 10.25 9.95
N ARG A 75 -7.83 9.46 8.94
CA ARG A 75 -9.03 8.63 9.01
C ARG A 75 -8.78 7.23 9.54
N PHE A 76 -7.64 6.64 9.20
CA PHE A 76 -7.35 5.25 9.52
C PHE A 76 -6.14 5.06 10.43
N ASN A 77 -5.53 6.13 10.91
CA ASN A 77 -4.42 6.10 11.88
C ASN A 77 -3.26 5.20 11.45
N GLN A 78 -2.96 5.19 10.17
CA GLN A 78 -1.85 4.39 9.65
C GLN A 78 -0.51 4.99 10.07
N GLU A 79 0.47 4.13 10.30
CA GLU A 79 1.83 4.54 10.61
C GLU A 79 2.53 5.10 9.38
N SER A 80 2.34 4.46 8.23
CA SER A 80 2.96 4.87 6.97
C SER A 80 2.16 4.38 5.77
N ILE A 81 2.46 4.97 4.61
CA ILE A 81 2.01 4.50 3.31
C ILE A 81 3.20 4.40 2.37
N LEU A 82 3.12 3.51 1.38
CA LEU A 82 4.14 3.42 0.34
C LEU A 82 3.70 4.30 -0.83
N VAL A 83 4.62 5.15 -1.29
CA VAL A 83 4.37 6.05 -2.43
C VAL A 83 5.46 5.83 -3.48
N GLN A 84 5.08 5.52 -4.70
CA GLN A 84 6.00 5.55 -5.83
C GLN A 84 5.71 6.78 -6.69
N TYR A 85 6.75 7.57 -6.92
CA TYR A 85 6.67 8.76 -7.76
C TYR A 85 6.98 8.42 -9.21
N SER A 86 6.68 9.35 -10.10
CA SER A 86 6.89 9.17 -11.55
C SER A 86 8.36 8.98 -11.94
N ASP A 87 9.31 9.32 -11.05
CA ASP A 87 10.72 9.06 -11.27
C ASP A 87 11.11 7.58 -11.04
N GLY A 88 10.15 6.74 -10.63
CA GLY A 88 10.35 5.32 -10.36
C GLY A 88 10.85 5.00 -8.97
N HIS A 89 11.16 5.99 -8.15
CA HIS A 89 11.61 5.79 -6.78
C HIS A 89 10.45 5.67 -5.80
N SER A 90 10.57 4.74 -4.87
CA SER A 90 9.57 4.48 -3.83
C SER A 90 10.04 5.06 -2.50
N ARG A 91 9.06 5.52 -1.73
CA ARG A 91 9.27 6.10 -0.42
C ARG A 91 8.19 5.62 0.54
N LEU A 92 8.55 5.47 1.80
CA LEU A 92 7.55 5.34 2.86
C LEU A 92 7.28 6.72 3.41
N HIS A 93 6.03 7.14 3.34
CA HIS A 93 5.57 8.40 3.93
C HIS A 93 5.01 8.11 5.31
N TYR A 94 5.57 8.76 6.32
CA TYR A 94 5.07 8.81 7.68
C TYR A 94 4.45 10.20 7.89
N PRO A 95 3.64 10.41 8.92
CA PRO A 95 3.06 11.74 9.15
C PRO A 95 4.08 12.87 9.24
N ASN A 96 5.31 12.58 9.72
CA ASN A 96 6.32 13.59 10.01
C ASN A 96 7.59 13.49 9.19
N TYR A 97 7.79 12.42 8.42
CA TYR A 97 9.01 12.24 7.63
C TYR A 97 8.81 11.25 6.49
N ILE A 98 9.81 11.19 5.61
CA ILE A 98 9.83 10.31 4.43
C ILE A 98 11.10 9.48 4.47
N GLU A 99 10.96 8.19 4.18
CA GLU A 99 12.08 7.25 4.07
C GLU A 99 12.19 6.73 2.64
N HIS A 100 13.36 6.83 2.04
CA HIS A 100 13.62 6.30 0.69
C HIS A 100 13.89 4.79 0.78
N ILE A 101 13.18 3.99 -0.03
CA ILE A 101 13.25 2.53 0.04
C ILE A 101 13.58 1.85 -1.31
N GLY A 102 13.98 2.63 -2.32
CA GLY A 102 14.35 2.09 -3.62
C GLY A 102 13.21 2.10 -4.62
N LYS A 103 13.04 1.00 -5.36
CA LYS A 103 12.00 0.88 -6.39
C LYS A 103 11.20 -0.39 -6.17
N VAL A 104 9.90 -0.34 -6.40
CA VAL A 104 9.06 -1.54 -6.36
C VAL A 104 9.34 -2.37 -7.61
N ARG A 105 9.71 -3.63 -7.41
CA ARG A 105 10.04 -4.56 -8.48
C ARG A 105 9.32 -5.88 -8.28
N GLU A 106 8.99 -6.53 -9.38
CA GLU A 106 8.51 -7.91 -9.34
C GLU A 106 9.66 -8.83 -8.92
N ILE A 107 9.38 -9.74 -7.99
CA ILE A 107 10.35 -10.72 -7.49
C ILE A 107 9.74 -12.11 -7.56
N THR A 108 10.58 -13.14 -7.43
CA THR A 108 10.09 -14.51 -7.36
C THR A 108 9.49 -14.81 -6.00
N ARG A 109 8.66 -15.86 -5.93
CA ARG A 109 8.12 -16.35 -4.65
C ARG A 109 9.24 -16.70 -3.67
N GLN A 110 10.31 -17.33 -4.16
CA GLN A 110 11.46 -17.70 -3.33
C GLN A 110 12.14 -16.47 -2.74
N GLU A 111 12.35 -15.43 -3.56
CA GLU A 111 12.92 -14.18 -3.10
C GLU A 111 12.02 -13.51 -2.05
N ALA A 112 10.70 -13.50 -2.29
CA ALA A 112 9.74 -12.90 -1.36
C ALA A 112 9.83 -13.53 0.03
N PHE A 113 9.87 -14.86 0.09
CA PHE A 113 9.88 -15.58 1.35
C PHE A 113 11.19 -15.43 2.15
N LYS A 114 12.23 -14.89 1.54
CA LYS A 114 13.49 -14.54 2.22
C LYS A 114 13.53 -13.11 2.72
N ARG A 115 12.50 -12.30 2.40
CA ARG A 115 12.46 -10.88 2.74
C ARG A 115 11.54 -10.62 3.91
N ASP A 116 11.85 -9.60 4.71
CA ASP A 116 11.00 -9.16 5.81
C ASP A 116 9.73 -8.46 5.31
N ALA A 117 9.79 -7.85 4.13
CA ALA A 117 8.68 -7.09 3.57
C ALA A 117 8.48 -7.40 2.09
N TYR A 118 7.24 -7.71 1.72
CA TYR A 118 6.85 -7.86 0.33
C TYR A 118 5.34 -7.69 0.19
N THR A 119 4.88 -7.53 -1.05
CA THR A 119 3.46 -7.44 -1.38
C THR A 119 3.11 -8.54 -2.37
N PHE A 120 2.00 -9.22 -2.12
CA PHE A 120 1.46 -10.26 -3.00
C PHE A 120 0.21 -9.74 -3.72
N TYR A 121 0.16 -9.96 -5.04
CA TYR A 121 -1.03 -9.66 -5.84
C TYR A 121 -1.75 -10.97 -6.15
N PRO A 122 -2.86 -11.27 -5.43
CA PRO A 122 -3.52 -12.57 -5.54
C PRO A 122 -4.03 -12.89 -6.95
N LYS A 123 -4.58 -11.91 -7.67
CA LYS A 123 -5.17 -12.13 -9.00
C LYS A 123 -4.18 -12.62 -10.02
N LEU A 124 -2.91 -12.24 -9.93
CA LEU A 124 -1.86 -12.65 -10.85
C LEU A 124 -0.87 -13.63 -10.25
N GLY A 125 -0.94 -13.90 -8.94
CA GLY A 125 0.03 -14.74 -8.26
C GLY A 125 1.44 -14.16 -8.26
N LYS A 126 1.58 -12.84 -8.32
CA LYS A 126 2.89 -12.17 -8.41
C LYS A 126 3.27 -11.51 -7.10
N TYR A 127 4.59 -11.44 -6.87
CA TYR A 127 5.18 -10.86 -5.67
C TYR A 127 6.00 -9.63 -6.05
N TYR A 128 5.97 -8.63 -5.17
CA TYR A 128 6.67 -7.35 -5.37
C TYR A 128 7.38 -6.93 -4.10
N ALA A 129 8.51 -6.26 -4.24
CA ALA A 129 9.21 -5.65 -3.10
C ALA A 129 9.93 -4.38 -3.55
N ALA A 130 10.19 -3.49 -2.58
CA ALA A 130 11.04 -2.34 -2.80
C ALA A 130 12.50 -2.76 -2.71
N ILE A 131 13.26 -2.42 -3.72
CA ILE A 131 14.69 -2.79 -3.81
C ILE A 131 15.52 -1.59 -4.18
#